data_ad117c8fcae9abdb887a9dc2e77cf437
#
_entry.id   ad117c8fcae9abdb887a9dc2e77cf437
#
_cell.length_a   1.000
_cell.length_b   1.000
_cell.length_c   1.000
_cell.angle_alpha   90.00
_cell.angle_beta   90.00
_cell.angle_gamma   90.00
#
_symmetry.space_group_name_H-M   'P 1'
#
loop_
_entity.id
_entity.type
_entity.pdbx_description
1 polymer ?
#
loop_
_entity_poly.entity_id
_entity_poly.type
_entity_poly.pdbx_seq_one_letter_code
_entity_poly.pdbx_strand_id
1 'polypeptide(L)'
;MATPAMDERGDKLDRPTLEVFLLGLLDYEDALRLQRRLVYEASGSHGQFAALILCEHHPIITIGRRGSRAHIECDDDELAARGLAVRWVNRGGGCVLQTPGQLAAYSIWPFRPERSEIGDYVRRLERCLVDVLDEFDVRPTRSDESGIWTGAGQIASIGVAVSRWIGYHGMTLNVSGWKEPHRILHPEGNGALRVTTMEAERQRPAPMSKVRKCLVRKFVETLDVARFNLYTGHPMLRQPSRKDVYARIT
;
A
#
# COMPACT_ATOMS: atom_id res chain seq x y z
N MET A 1 -7.15 25.04 -21.95
CA MET A 1 -6.35 23.93 -22.51
C MET A 1 -4.94 24.05 -21.93
N ALA A 2 -4.52 23.15 -21.03
CA ALA A 2 -3.18 23.19 -20.47
C ALA A 2 -2.20 22.61 -21.50
N THR A 3 -1.12 23.36 -21.81
CA THR A 3 -0.03 22.92 -22.67
C THR A 3 0.64 21.70 -22.02
N PRO A 4 0.88 20.60 -22.74
CA PRO A 4 1.59 19.43 -22.16
C PRO A 4 2.99 19.86 -21.72
N ALA A 5 3.37 19.47 -20.50
CA ALA A 5 4.71 19.70 -20.01
C ALA A 5 5.70 18.94 -20.90
N MET A 6 6.68 19.65 -21.45
CA MET A 6 7.79 19.11 -22.22
C MET A 6 9.01 18.98 -21.29
N ASP A 7 9.83 17.95 -21.50
CA ASP A 7 11.15 17.90 -20.84
C ASP A 7 12.10 18.90 -21.50
N GLU A 8 13.31 19.10 -20.91
CA GLU A 8 14.31 20.02 -21.41
C GLU A 8 14.82 19.68 -22.83
N ARG A 9 14.43 18.53 -23.40
CA ARG A 9 14.75 18.05 -24.75
C ARG A 9 13.57 18.15 -25.71
N GLY A 10 12.41 18.70 -25.28
CA GLY A 10 11.22 18.83 -26.12
C GLY A 10 10.43 17.54 -26.33
N ASP A 11 10.76 16.46 -25.59
CA ASP A 11 10.02 15.20 -25.62
C ASP A 11 8.71 15.34 -24.85
N LYS A 12 7.58 14.95 -25.45
CA LYS A 12 6.33 14.79 -24.70
C LYS A 12 6.58 13.80 -23.58
N LEU A 13 6.44 14.25 -22.33
CA LEU A 13 6.37 13.37 -21.19
C LEU A 13 5.19 12.43 -21.41
N ASP A 14 5.45 11.25 -21.94
CA ASP A 14 4.47 10.17 -22.06
C ASP A 14 4.10 9.73 -20.65
N ARG A 15 3.05 10.35 -20.11
CA ARG A 15 2.52 10.03 -18.78
C ARG A 15 1.71 8.75 -18.88
N PRO A 16 1.93 7.77 -18.00
CA PRO A 16 1.17 6.53 -18.06
C PRO A 16 -0.33 6.80 -17.83
N THR A 17 -1.17 6.00 -18.46
CA THR A 17 -2.56 5.87 -18.04
C THR A 17 -2.61 5.00 -16.79
N LEU A 18 -3.28 5.47 -15.74
CA LEU A 18 -3.40 4.77 -14.47
C LEU A 18 -4.68 3.94 -14.43
N GLU A 19 -4.55 2.63 -14.23
CA GLU A 19 -5.66 1.72 -13.96
C GLU A 19 -5.84 1.58 -12.45
N VAL A 20 -6.97 2.03 -11.90
CA VAL A 20 -7.27 1.97 -10.46
C VAL A 20 -8.24 0.84 -10.18
N PHE A 21 -7.84 -0.12 -9.33
CA PHE A 21 -8.64 -1.29 -8.96
C PHE A 21 -9.07 -1.21 -7.50
N LEU A 22 -10.38 -1.16 -7.24
CA LEU A 22 -10.97 -1.22 -5.90
C LEU A 22 -11.41 -2.66 -5.63
N LEU A 23 -10.68 -3.39 -4.79
CA LEU A 23 -10.85 -4.84 -4.65
C LEU A 23 -11.48 -5.30 -3.32
N GLY A 24 -11.69 -4.38 -2.37
CA GLY A 24 -12.24 -4.76 -1.06
C GLY A 24 -11.30 -5.63 -0.24
N LEU A 25 -11.85 -6.59 0.51
CA LEU A 25 -11.08 -7.54 1.30
C LEU A 25 -10.56 -8.66 0.38
N LEU A 26 -9.25 -8.89 0.40
CA LEU A 26 -8.56 -9.76 -0.54
C LEU A 26 -7.48 -10.60 0.16
N ASP A 27 -7.35 -11.85 -0.23
CA ASP A 27 -6.23 -12.69 0.19
C ASP A 27 -4.91 -12.11 -0.32
N TYR A 28 -3.88 -12.12 0.53
CA TYR A 28 -2.58 -11.52 0.22
C TYR A 28 -1.90 -12.18 -0.98
N GLU A 29 -2.03 -13.51 -1.13
CA GLU A 29 -1.48 -14.23 -2.29
C GLU A 29 -2.16 -13.82 -3.59
N ASP A 30 -3.46 -13.52 -3.55
CA ASP A 30 -4.20 -13.01 -4.71
C ASP A 30 -3.69 -11.62 -5.09
N ALA A 31 -3.47 -10.76 -4.13
CA ALA A 31 -2.87 -9.45 -4.37
C ALA A 31 -1.46 -9.55 -4.96
N LEU A 32 -0.63 -10.49 -4.45
CA LEU A 32 0.71 -10.72 -5.02
C LEU A 32 0.66 -11.26 -6.44
N ARG A 33 -0.26 -12.19 -6.74
CA ARG A 33 -0.44 -12.70 -8.11
C ARG A 33 -0.85 -11.59 -9.07
N LEU A 34 -1.80 -10.76 -8.65
CA LEU A 34 -2.23 -9.61 -9.44
C LEU A 34 -1.11 -8.61 -9.67
N GLN A 35 -0.36 -8.24 -8.64
CA GLN A 35 0.80 -7.35 -8.78
C GLN A 35 1.81 -7.90 -9.79
N ARG A 36 2.18 -9.19 -9.73
CA ARG A 36 3.12 -9.81 -10.68
C ARG A 36 2.60 -9.74 -12.11
N ARG A 37 1.30 -9.95 -12.31
CA ARG A 37 0.66 -9.87 -13.62
C ARG A 37 0.74 -8.44 -14.16
N LEU A 38 0.37 -7.45 -13.36
CA LEU A 38 0.40 -6.04 -13.76
C LEU A 38 1.84 -5.53 -13.98
N VAL A 39 2.83 -6.02 -13.21
CA VAL A 39 4.25 -5.74 -13.47
C VAL A 39 4.67 -6.27 -14.84
N TYR A 40 4.23 -7.47 -15.21
CA TYR A 40 4.51 -8.03 -16.53
C TYR A 40 3.87 -7.19 -17.65
N GLU A 41 2.61 -6.80 -17.50
CA GLU A 41 1.91 -5.93 -18.46
C GLU A 41 2.57 -4.55 -18.57
N ALA A 42 2.92 -3.92 -17.43
CA ALA A 42 3.62 -2.65 -17.41
C ALA A 42 4.99 -2.72 -18.10
N SER A 43 5.73 -3.82 -17.90
CA SER A 43 7.04 -3.99 -18.53
C SER A 43 7.00 -4.04 -20.07
N GLY A 44 5.87 -4.46 -20.65
CA GLY A 44 5.64 -4.48 -22.10
C GLY A 44 4.98 -3.21 -22.65
N SER A 45 4.57 -2.27 -21.81
CA SER A 45 3.81 -1.07 -22.22
C SER A 45 4.66 0.12 -22.62
N HIS A 46 5.98 0.01 -22.61
CA HIS A 46 6.91 1.12 -22.89
C HIS A 46 6.65 2.38 -22.04
N GLY A 47 6.28 2.17 -20.76
CA GLY A 47 6.04 3.26 -19.81
C GLY A 47 4.65 3.90 -19.88
N GLN A 48 3.74 3.38 -20.71
CA GLN A 48 2.40 3.97 -20.91
C GLN A 48 1.34 3.42 -19.96
N PHE A 49 1.66 2.38 -19.18
CA PHE A 49 0.75 1.74 -18.25
C PHE A 49 1.24 1.86 -16.80
N ALA A 50 0.34 2.27 -15.92
CA ALA A 50 0.52 2.20 -14.47
C ALA A 50 -0.74 1.62 -13.82
N ALA A 51 -0.64 1.08 -12.61
CA ALA A 51 -1.81 0.62 -11.89
C ALA A 51 -1.73 0.97 -10.40
N LEU A 52 -2.90 1.18 -9.78
CA LEU A 52 -3.07 1.35 -8.34
C LEU A 52 -4.14 0.36 -7.85
N ILE A 53 -3.74 -0.57 -7.00
CA ILE A 53 -4.63 -1.55 -6.38
C ILE A 53 -4.95 -1.07 -4.97
N LEU A 54 -6.22 -0.90 -4.65
CA LEU A 54 -6.71 -0.56 -3.31
C LEU A 54 -7.49 -1.73 -2.74
N CYS A 55 -7.00 -2.29 -1.65
CA CYS A 55 -7.63 -3.42 -0.97
C CYS A 55 -7.41 -3.39 0.55
N GLU A 56 -8.06 -4.28 1.24
CA GLU A 56 -7.80 -4.66 2.62
C GLU A 56 -7.40 -6.15 2.63
N HIS A 57 -6.71 -6.61 3.67
CA HIS A 57 -6.29 -8.01 3.76
C HIS A 57 -6.86 -8.70 4.97
N HIS A 58 -7.06 -10.02 4.86
CA HIS A 58 -7.16 -10.88 6.01
C HIS A 58 -5.87 -10.80 6.85
N PRO A 59 -5.94 -11.11 8.17
CA PRO A 59 -4.78 -10.98 9.04
C PRO A 59 -3.58 -11.77 8.53
N ILE A 60 -2.45 -11.08 8.29
CA ILE A 60 -1.19 -11.67 7.82
C ILE A 60 -0.01 -10.80 8.20
N ILE A 61 1.08 -11.41 8.61
CA ILE A 61 2.37 -10.74 8.83
C ILE A 61 3.24 -10.92 7.60
N THR A 62 3.71 -9.82 7.02
CA THR A 62 4.65 -9.84 5.91
C THR A 62 6.04 -9.43 6.39
N ILE A 63 7.07 -10.21 6.04
CA ILE A 63 8.46 -9.93 6.36
C ILE A 63 9.15 -9.38 5.10
N GLY A 64 9.52 -8.12 5.12
CA GLY A 64 10.25 -7.45 4.04
C GLY A 64 11.76 -7.69 4.13
N ARG A 65 12.53 -7.08 3.22
CA ARG A 65 13.98 -7.31 3.09
C ARG A 65 14.83 -6.94 4.31
N ARG A 66 14.35 -6.04 5.18
CA ARG A 66 15.01 -5.65 6.44
C ARG A 66 14.41 -6.34 7.66
N GLY A 67 13.38 -7.17 7.47
CA GLY A 67 12.73 -7.92 8.53
C GLY A 67 13.39 -9.29 8.79
N SER A 68 13.04 -9.87 9.92
CA SER A 68 13.43 -11.21 10.33
C SER A 68 12.26 -11.91 11.01
N ARG A 69 12.23 -13.25 11.00
CA ARG A 69 11.27 -14.03 11.81
C ARG A 69 11.46 -13.73 13.31
N ALA A 70 12.69 -13.44 13.73
CA ALA A 70 13.01 -13.05 15.11
C ALA A 70 12.41 -11.71 15.55
N HIS A 71 11.91 -10.92 14.61
CA HIS A 71 11.20 -9.66 14.90
C HIS A 71 9.70 -9.86 15.20
N ILE A 72 9.26 -11.10 15.32
CA ILE A 72 7.87 -11.47 15.67
C ILE A 72 7.91 -12.19 16.99
N GLU A 73 7.40 -11.57 18.06
CA GLU A 73 7.35 -12.11 19.42
C GLU A 73 6.20 -13.11 19.62
N CYS A 74 6.14 -14.11 18.77
CA CYS A 74 5.23 -15.24 18.88
C CYS A 74 5.85 -16.46 18.22
N ASP A 75 5.68 -17.63 18.78
CA ASP A 75 5.98 -18.86 18.08
C ASP A 75 4.92 -19.21 17.03
N ASP A 76 5.10 -20.29 16.30
CA ASP A 76 4.20 -20.65 15.19
C ASP A 76 2.84 -21.15 15.70
N ASP A 77 2.78 -21.77 16.87
CA ASP A 77 1.55 -22.23 17.49
C ASP A 77 0.70 -21.03 17.98
N GLU A 78 1.35 -20.04 18.60
CA GLU A 78 0.69 -18.79 18.99
C GLU A 78 0.18 -18.01 17.80
N LEU A 79 0.95 -17.93 16.70
CA LEU A 79 0.52 -17.29 15.46
C LEU A 79 -0.69 -18.00 14.86
N ALA A 80 -0.67 -19.33 14.83
CA ALA A 80 -1.79 -20.14 14.35
C ALA A 80 -3.04 -19.95 15.21
N ALA A 81 -2.90 -19.93 16.53
CA ALA A 81 -4.00 -19.68 17.47
C ALA A 81 -4.63 -18.28 17.28
N ARG A 82 -3.85 -17.30 16.82
CA ARG A 82 -4.30 -15.92 16.49
C ARG A 82 -4.82 -15.79 15.04
N GLY A 83 -4.76 -16.86 14.24
CA GLY A 83 -5.11 -16.81 12.82
C GLY A 83 -4.17 -15.95 11.98
N LEU A 84 -2.88 -15.82 12.40
CA LEU A 84 -1.87 -14.99 11.75
C LEU A 84 -0.96 -15.87 10.90
N ALA A 85 -1.02 -15.73 9.59
CA ALA A 85 -0.04 -16.30 8.67
C ALA A 85 1.19 -15.39 8.56
N VAL A 86 2.36 -15.99 8.27
CA VAL A 86 3.60 -15.24 8.01
C VAL A 86 4.05 -15.46 6.58
N ARG A 87 4.42 -14.38 5.90
CA ARG A 87 4.86 -14.40 4.48
C ARG A 87 6.10 -13.55 4.26
N TRP A 88 7.15 -14.16 3.71
CA TRP A 88 8.31 -13.43 3.21
C TRP A 88 8.00 -12.78 1.87
N VAL A 89 8.37 -11.51 1.74
CA VAL A 89 8.16 -10.69 0.55
C VAL A 89 9.37 -9.82 0.25
N ASN A 90 9.57 -9.43 -1.00
CA ASN A 90 10.74 -8.67 -1.39
C ASN A 90 10.55 -7.14 -1.37
N ARG A 91 9.49 -6.62 -0.73
CA ARG A 91 9.36 -5.17 -0.52
C ARG A 91 10.44 -4.62 0.41
N GLY A 92 10.67 -3.34 0.35
CA GLY A 92 11.47 -2.63 1.36
C GLY A 92 10.82 -2.69 2.75
N GLY A 93 11.58 -2.31 3.78
CA GLY A 93 11.13 -2.30 5.17
C GLY A 93 11.18 -3.67 5.85
N GLY A 94 10.79 -3.67 7.12
CA GLY A 94 10.79 -4.81 8.03
C GLY A 94 9.48 -5.60 8.03
N CYS A 95 9.04 -6.03 9.23
CA CYS A 95 7.78 -6.74 9.44
C CYS A 95 6.60 -5.77 9.39
N VAL A 96 5.52 -6.15 8.72
CA VAL A 96 4.25 -5.41 8.69
C VAL A 96 3.11 -6.39 8.89
N LEU A 97 2.27 -6.13 9.88
CA LEU A 97 1.00 -6.83 10.04
C LEU A 97 -0.05 -6.13 9.19
N GLN A 98 -0.79 -6.92 8.43
CA GLN A 98 -1.96 -6.47 7.68
C GLN A 98 -3.22 -7.04 8.30
N THR A 99 -4.25 -6.20 8.43
CA THR A 99 -5.55 -6.59 9.00
C THR A 99 -6.66 -5.82 8.29
N PRO A 100 -7.93 -6.28 8.35
CA PRO A 100 -9.06 -5.47 7.97
C PRO A 100 -9.06 -4.12 8.73
N GLY A 101 -9.46 -3.05 8.05
CA GLY A 101 -9.34 -1.68 8.55
C GLY A 101 -8.05 -0.98 8.17
N GLN A 102 -7.06 -1.69 7.61
CA GLN A 102 -5.92 -1.08 6.92
C GLN A 102 -6.19 -0.99 5.42
N LEU A 103 -5.93 0.17 4.84
CA LEU A 103 -5.95 0.35 3.39
C LEU A 103 -4.58 0.03 2.82
N ALA A 104 -4.46 -1.08 2.10
CA ALA A 104 -3.29 -1.38 1.28
C ALA A 104 -3.45 -0.71 -0.09
N ALA A 105 -2.43 0.03 -0.51
CA ALA A 105 -2.36 0.70 -1.81
C ALA A 105 -1.09 0.25 -2.54
N TYR A 106 -1.26 -0.71 -3.45
CA TYR A 106 -0.16 -1.24 -4.26
C TYR A 106 -0.09 -0.51 -5.58
N SER A 107 1.05 0.13 -5.82
CA SER A 107 1.30 0.92 -7.01
C SER A 107 2.23 0.18 -7.95
N ILE A 108 1.79 -0.04 -9.17
CA ILE A 108 2.59 -0.56 -10.28
C ILE A 108 2.99 0.65 -11.12
N TRP A 109 4.27 1.03 -11.04
CA TRP A 109 4.73 2.30 -11.60
C TRP A 109 5.97 2.13 -12.48
N PRO A 110 5.94 2.57 -13.74
CA PRO A 110 7.09 2.48 -14.64
C PRO A 110 8.14 3.54 -14.27
N PHE A 111 9.40 3.11 -14.15
CA PHE A 111 10.56 3.98 -14.01
C PHE A 111 11.35 4.06 -15.32
N ARG A 112 12.03 5.18 -15.53
CA ARG A 112 12.97 5.34 -16.64
C ARG A 112 14.36 4.92 -16.17
N PRO A 113 15.04 3.99 -16.90
CA PRO A 113 16.37 3.50 -16.50
C PRO A 113 17.42 4.62 -16.37
N GLU A 114 17.29 5.66 -17.18
CA GLU A 114 18.24 6.77 -17.28
C GLU A 114 18.13 7.74 -16.09
N ARG A 115 17.05 7.66 -15.32
CA ARG A 115 16.74 8.54 -14.19
C ARG A 115 16.74 7.76 -12.89
N SER A 116 17.47 8.22 -11.89
CA SER A 116 17.43 7.64 -10.54
C SER A 116 16.17 8.12 -9.78
N GLU A 117 14.98 7.65 -10.21
CA GLU A 117 13.68 8.18 -9.77
C GLU A 117 13.11 7.46 -8.53
N ILE A 118 13.71 6.34 -8.08
CA ILE A 118 13.10 5.51 -7.01
C ILE A 118 12.96 6.28 -5.69
N GLY A 119 13.97 7.04 -5.32
CA GLY A 119 13.94 7.86 -4.11
C GLY A 119 12.89 8.98 -4.18
N ASP A 120 12.76 9.64 -5.34
CA ASP A 120 11.73 10.66 -5.57
C ASP A 120 10.34 10.05 -5.54
N TYR A 121 10.19 8.88 -6.12
CA TYR A 121 8.94 8.15 -6.09
C TYR A 121 8.49 7.81 -4.66
N VAL A 122 9.39 7.30 -3.83
CA VAL A 122 9.08 7.03 -2.42
C VAL A 122 8.65 8.32 -1.70
N ARG A 123 9.37 9.45 -1.90
CA ARG A 123 8.99 10.75 -1.35
C ARG A 123 7.61 11.22 -1.83
N ARG A 124 7.24 10.93 -3.08
CA ARG A 124 5.89 11.22 -3.61
C ARG A 124 4.82 10.37 -2.93
N LEU A 125 5.08 9.08 -2.67
CA LEU A 125 4.17 8.23 -1.91
C LEU A 125 3.99 8.73 -0.47
N GLU A 126 5.08 9.14 0.19
CA GLU A 126 5.04 9.79 1.51
C GLU A 126 4.17 11.05 1.47
N ARG A 127 4.41 11.93 0.51
CA ARG A 127 3.64 13.15 0.33
C ARG A 127 2.15 12.86 0.10
N CYS A 128 1.84 11.88 -0.73
CA CYS A 128 0.46 11.44 -0.97
C CYS A 128 -0.25 11.03 0.33
N LEU A 129 0.43 10.23 1.19
CA LEU A 129 -0.11 9.83 2.48
C LEU A 129 -0.30 11.03 3.43
N VAL A 130 0.67 11.95 3.50
CA VAL A 130 0.57 13.16 4.31
C VAL A 130 -0.64 14.00 3.85
N ASP A 131 -0.79 14.23 2.54
CA ASP A 131 -1.89 15.01 1.99
C ASP A 131 -3.27 14.34 2.22
N VAL A 132 -3.31 12.99 2.27
CA VAL A 132 -4.52 12.25 2.69
C VAL A 132 -4.80 12.47 4.17
N LEU A 133 -3.81 12.33 5.03
CA LEU A 133 -3.95 12.51 6.48
C LEU A 133 -4.40 13.93 6.83
N ASP A 134 -3.80 14.94 6.20
CA ASP A 134 -4.16 16.35 6.38
C ASP A 134 -5.64 16.63 6.04
N GLU A 135 -6.16 16.01 4.97
CA GLU A 135 -7.58 16.16 4.59
C GLU A 135 -8.56 15.57 5.61
N PHE A 136 -8.06 14.64 6.41
CA PHE A 136 -8.82 14.04 7.51
C PHE A 136 -8.48 14.65 8.89
N ASP A 137 -7.81 15.78 8.96
CA ASP A 137 -7.37 16.46 10.19
C ASP A 137 -6.44 15.60 11.07
N VAL A 138 -5.66 14.70 10.47
CA VAL A 138 -4.61 13.94 11.14
C VAL A 138 -3.26 14.55 10.80
N ARG A 139 -2.49 14.95 11.82
CA ARG A 139 -1.21 15.64 11.62
C ARG A 139 -0.05 14.70 11.85
N PRO A 140 0.71 14.33 10.80
CA PRO A 140 1.94 13.60 10.96
C PRO A 140 3.02 14.39 11.69
N THR A 141 3.87 13.68 12.42
CA THR A 141 5.08 14.21 13.05
C THR A 141 6.32 13.72 12.30
N ARG A 142 7.41 14.47 12.39
CA ARG A 142 8.70 14.00 11.88
C ARG A 142 9.17 12.80 12.70
N SER A 143 9.70 11.80 12.03
CA SER A 143 10.36 10.64 12.61
C SER A 143 11.57 10.28 11.76
N ASP A 144 12.64 9.78 12.39
CA ASP A 144 13.78 9.16 11.69
C ASP A 144 13.48 7.70 11.29
N GLU A 145 12.36 7.16 11.79
CA GLU A 145 11.90 5.82 11.45
C GLU A 145 11.14 5.82 10.12
N SER A 146 11.20 4.70 9.40
CA SER A 146 10.50 4.54 8.12
C SER A 146 8.98 4.58 8.30
N GLY A 147 8.26 5.15 7.31
CA GLY A 147 6.80 5.29 7.34
C GLY A 147 6.33 6.67 7.80
N ILE A 148 5.03 6.80 8.05
CA ILE A 148 4.41 8.04 8.52
C ILE A 148 4.00 7.86 9.98
N TRP A 149 4.35 8.82 10.80
CA TRP A 149 4.17 8.78 12.24
C TRP A 149 3.32 9.95 12.74
N THR A 150 2.68 9.74 13.88
CA THR A 150 2.02 10.77 14.68
C THR A 150 2.60 10.71 16.11
N GLY A 151 2.15 11.58 17.00
CA GLY A 151 2.53 11.52 18.41
C GLY A 151 2.12 10.19 19.10
N ALA A 152 1.09 9.49 18.60
CA ALA A 152 0.62 8.23 19.17
C ALA A 152 1.30 6.99 18.59
N GLY A 153 1.91 7.06 17.40
CA GLY A 153 2.59 5.92 16.78
C GLY A 153 2.60 5.97 15.25
N GLN A 154 3.03 4.87 14.64
CA GLN A 154 3.04 4.72 13.18
C GLN A 154 1.61 4.60 12.64
N ILE A 155 1.25 5.43 11.67
CA ILE A 155 -0.07 5.44 11.05
C ILE A 155 -0.05 4.89 9.63
N ALA A 156 1.10 4.92 8.97
CA ALA A 156 1.25 4.33 7.64
C ALA A 156 2.67 3.79 7.44
N SER A 157 2.80 2.77 6.60
CA SER A 157 4.09 2.21 6.19
C SER A 157 4.25 2.25 4.67
N ILE A 158 5.50 2.36 4.20
CA ILE A 158 5.85 2.37 2.78
C ILE A 158 6.94 1.34 2.54
N GLY A 159 6.70 0.48 1.57
CA GLY A 159 7.68 -0.52 1.17
C GLY A 159 7.52 -0.90 -0.28
N VAL A 160 8.44 -0.45 -1.12
CA VAL A 160 8.44 -0.71 -2.55
C VAL A 160 9.51 -1.74 -2.94
N ALA A 161 9.29 -2.40 -4.07
CA ALA A 161 10.27 -3.19 -4.77
C ALA A 161 10.28 -2.78 -6.25
N VAL A 162 11.36 -3.11 -6.96
CA VAL A 162 11.50 -2.83 -8.39
C VAL A 162 11.87 -4.11 -9.12
N SER A 163 11.18 -4.38 -10.22
CA SER A 163 11.48 -5.47 -11.14
C SER A 163 11.29 -4.99 -12.57
N ARG A 164 12.28 -5.19 -13.44
CA ARG A 164 12.24 -4.77 -14.85
C ARG A 164 11.91 -3.27 -15.01
N TRP A 165 12.44 -2.42 -14.13
CA TRP A 165 12.15 -0.99 -14.07
C TRP A 165 10.69 -0.64 -13.76
N ILE A 166 9.94 -1.58 -13.21
CA ILE A 166 8.59 -1.35 -12.71
C ILE A 166 8.61 -1.45 -11.19
N GLY A 167 8.17 -0.38 -10.52
CA GLY A 167 7.90 -0.37 -9.09
C GLY A 167 6.65 -1.19 -8.78
N TYR A 168 6.64 -1.88 -7.65
CA TYR A 168 5.47 -2.60 -7.15
C TYR A 168 5.50 -2.71 -5.61
N HIS A 169 4.49 -3.30 -4.99
CA HIS A 169 4.10 -3.01 -3.63
C HIS A 169 3.72 -1.53 -3.49
N GLY A 170 3.97 -0.89 -2.37
CA GLY A 170 3.57 0.51 -2.18
C GLY A 170 3.45 0.87 -0.72
N MET A 171 2.22 1.16 -0.26
CA MET A 171 1.98 1.72 1.06
C MET A 171 0.76 1.08 1.73
N THR A 172 0.73 1.15 3.06
CA THR A 172 -0.44 0.82 3.87
C THR A 172 -0.78 1.99 4.77
N LEU A 173 -2.08 2.25 4.96
CA LEU A 173 -2.62 3.30 5.82
C LEU A 173 -3.55 2.67 6.85
N ASN A 174 -3.28 2.88 8.12
CA ASN A 174 -4.12 2.41 9.21
C ASN A 174 -5.35 3.34 9.34
N VAL A 175 -6.47 2.95 8.78
CA VAL A 175 -7.70 3.77 8.79
C VAL A 175 -8.47 3.53 10.07
N SER A 176 -8.78 2.28 10.34
CA SER A 176 -9.47 1.80 11.53
C SER A 176 -8.87 0.46 11.96
N GLY A 177 -9.54 -0.25 12.88
CA GLY A 177 -9.20 -1.63 13.15
C GLY A 177 -8.37 -1.87 14.39
N TRP A 178 -7.79 -3.04 14.47
CA TRP A 178 -7.30 -3.65 15.67
C TRP A 178 -5.80 -3.35 15.90
N LYS A 179 -5.47 -2.76 17.04
CA LYS A 179 -4.09 -2.35 17.38
C LYS A 179 -3.28 -3.42 18.13
N GLU A 180 -3.95 -4.28 18.88
CA GLU A 180 -3.29 -5.23 19.78
C GLU A 180 -2.32 -6.19 19.10
N PRO A 181 -2.62 -6.77 17.91
CA PRO A 181 -1.68 -7.67 17.25
C PRO A 181 -0.35 -7.04 16.87
N HIS A 182 -0.29 -5.70 16.73
CA HIS A 182 0.96 -5.02 16.35
C HIS A 182 2.01 -5.04 17.46
N ARG A 183 1.60 -5.26 18.72
CA ARG A 183 2.53 -5.29 19.87
C ARG A 183 3.52 -6.44 19.82
N ILE A 184 3.24 -7.48 19.05
CA ILE A 184 4.13 -8.62 18.83
C ILE A 184 5.19 -8.36 17.76
N LEU A 185 5.20 -7.18 17.15
CA LEU A 185 6.12 -6.85 16.06
C LEU A 185 7.20 -5.86 16.52
N HIS A 186 8.44 -6.20 16.16
CA HIS A 186 9.60 -5.33 16.21
C HIS A 186 10.13 -5.14 14.79
N PRO A 187 9.58 -4.26 13.97
CA PRO A 187 9.71 -4.29 12.50
C PRO A 187 11.13 -4.41 11.97
N GLU A 188 12.08 -3.80 12.66
CA GLU A 188 13.51 -3.83 12.33
C GLU A 188 14.39 -4.19 13.56
N GLY A 189 13.81 -4.77 14.61
CA GLY A 189 14.51 -5.15 15.83
C GLY A 189 14.64 -4.04 16.89
N ASN A 190 14.05 -2.87 16.66
CA ASN A 190 14.24 -1.67 17.50
C ASN A 190 13.13 -1.44 18.55
N GLY A 191 12.61 -2.51 19.15
CA GLY A 191 11.55 -2.43 20.15
C GLY A 191 10.14 -2.59 19.55
N ALA A 192 9.14 -2.70 20.45
CA ALA A 192 7.76 -2.93 20.04
C ALA A 192 7.18 -1.75 19.27
N LEU A 193 6.55 -2.04 18.14
CA LEU A 193 5.92 -1.05 17.28
C LEU A 193 4.70 -0.41 17.97
N ARG A 194 4.74 0.89 18.17
CA ARG A 194 3.55 1.66 18.51
C ARG A 194 2.80 2.00 17.24
N VAL A 195 1.55 1.62 17.17
CA VAL A 195 0.67 1.83 16.00
C VAL A 195 -0.54 2.65 16.38
N THR A 196 -0.95 3.54 15.49
CA THR A 196 -2.20 4.28 15.59
C THR A 196 -3.03 4.14 14.33
N THR A 197 -4.26 4.66 14.34
CA THR A 197 -5.17 4.67 13.20
C THR A 197 -5.76 6.05 13.00
N MET A 198 -6.25 6.34 11.79
CA MET A 198 -6.93 7.61 11.52
C MET A 198 -8.11 7.85 12.46
N GLU A 199 -8.91 6.82 12.76
CA GLU A 199 -10.04 6.94 13.69
C GLU A 199 -9.59 7.26 15.11
N ALA A 200 -8.48 6.66 15.57
CA ALA A 200 -7.96 6.93 16.90
C ALA A 200 -7.39 8.34 17.04
N GLU A 201 -6.66 8.83 16.03
CA GLU A 201 -6.14 10.20 16.01
C GLU A 201 -7.27 11.25 15.97
N ARG A 202 -8.29 10.98 15.19
CA ARG A 202 -9.43 11.88 15.00
C ARG A 202 -10.49 11.80 16.10
N GLN A 203 -10.49 10.72 16.90
CA GLN A 203 -11.55 10.37 17.85
C GLN A 203 -12.95 10.38 17.20
N ARG A 204 -13.03 10.08 15.91
CA ARG A 204 -14.26 10.01 15.12
C ARG A 204 -14.07 9.07 13.91
N PRO A 205 -15.15 8.51 13.35
CA PRO A 205 -15.08 7.58 12.24
C PRO A 205 -14.33 8.14 11.01
N ALA A 206 -13.57 7.28 10.36
CA ALA A 206 -12.92 7.53 9.07
C ALA A 206 -13.43 6.51 8.03
N PRO A 207 -14.58 6.75 7.36
CA PRO A 207 -15.16 5.78 6.45
C PRO A 207 -14.18 5.38 5.34
N MET A 208 -13.86 4.09 5.23
CA MET A 208 -12.90 3.54 4.28
C MET A 208 -13.17 3.99 2.83
N SER A 209 -14.44 4.11 2.43
CA SER A 209 -14.82 4.59 1.11
C SER A 209 -14.37 6.03 0.84
N LYS A 210 -14.46 6.90 1.84
CA LYS A 210 -13.98 8.30 1.73
C LYS A 210 -12.45 8.35 1.69
N VAL A 211 -11.78 7.54 2.51
CA VAL A 211 -10.31 7.45 2.53
C VAL A 211 -9.80 6.94 1.18
N ARG A 212 -10.39 5.88 0.60
CA ARG A 212 -10.04 5.38 -0.74
C ARG A 212 -10.19 6.46 -1.80
N LYS A 213 -11.32 7.18 -1.82
CA LYS A 213 -11.56 8.27 -2.78
C LYS A 213 -10.52 9.37 -2.65
N CYS A 214 -10.20 9.78 -1.43
CA CYS A 214 -9.18 10.79 -1.17
C CYS A 214 -7.80 10.30 -1.64
N LEU A 215 -7.41 9.06 -1.29
CA LEU A 215 -6.13 8.50 -1.67
C LEU A 215 -5.95 8.42 -3.19
N VAL A 216 -6.97 7.98 -3.94
CA VAL A 216 -6.91 7.98 -5.43
C VAL A 216 -6.66 9.39 -5.96
N ARG A 217 -7.40 10.38 -5.48
CA ARG A 217 -7.25 11.76 -5.92
C ARG A 217 -5.84 12.30 -5.59
N LYS A 218 -5.39 12.12 -4.35
CA LYS A 218 -4.05 12.57 -3.92
C LYS A 218 -2.92 11.85 -4.66
N PHE A 219 -3.10 10.56 -4.96
CA PHE A 219 -2.16 9.79 -5.76
C PHE A 219 -2.06 10.35 -7.20
N VAL A 220 -3.20 10.62 -7.83
CA VAL A 220 -3.26 11.21 -9.18
C VAL A 220 -2.60 12.60 -9.19
N GLU A 221 -2.90 13.44 -8.20
CA GLU A 221 -2.31 14.78 -8.06
C GLU A 221 -0.79 14.72 -7.84
N THR A 222 -0.33 13.89 -6.88
CA THR A 222 1.07 13.84 -6.47
C THR A 222 1.98 13.21 -7.53
N LEU A 223 1.49 12.22 -8.26
CA LEU A 223 2.25 11.55 -9.32
C LEU A 223 2.04 12.19 -10.71
N ASP A 224 1.25 13.25 -10.77
CA ASP A 224 0.97 14.01 -11.99
C ASP A 224 0.40 13.12 -13.12
N VAL A 225 -0.60 12.30 -12.76
CA VAL A 225 -1.28 11.38 -13.68
C VAL A 225 -2.26 12.16 -14.56
N ALA A 226 -2.12 12.05 -15.89
CA ALA A 226 -2.97 12.77 -16.84
C ALA A 226 -4.34 12.12 -17.04
N ARG A 227 -4.40 10.78 -16.96
CA ARG A 227 -5.63 10.00 -17.20
C ARG A 227 -5.66 8.80 -16.28
N PHE A 228 -6.84 8.47 -15.74
CA PHE A 228 -7.04 7.23 -15.01
C PHE A 228 -8.41 6.63 -15.28
N ASN A 229 -8.49 5.30 -15.19
CA ASN A 229 -9.70 4.50 -15.23
C ASN A 229 -9.92 3.84 -13.88
N LEU A 230 -11.17 3.67 -13.46
CA LEU A 230 -11.51 3.10 -12.16
C LEU A 230 -12.39 1.86 -12.34
N TYR A 231 -11.97 0.77 -11.69
CA TYR A 231 -12.62 -0.54 -11.75
C TYR A 231 -12.97 -1.05 -10.35
N THR A 232 -14.12 -1.69 -10.24
CA THR A 232 -14.52 -2.45 -9.05
C THR A 232 -14.31 -3.93 -9.33
N GLY A 233 -13.20 -4.50 -8.87
CA GLY A 233 -12.80 -5.87 -9.17
C GLY A 233 -11.73 -5.99 -10.27
N HIS A 234 -11.28 -7.22 -10.50
CA HIS A 234 -10.34 -7.56 -11.57
C HIS A 234 -10.66 -8.98 -12.10
N PRO A 235 -10.60 -9.23 -13.43
CA PRO A 235 -10.97 -10.53 -14.02
C PRO A 235 -10.19 -11.73 -13.48
N MET A 236 -8.94 -11.54 -13.05
CA MET A 236 -8.12 -12.60 -12.45
C MET A 236 -8.54 -12.99 -11.04
N LEU A 237 -9.35 -12.17 -10.37
CA LEU A 237 -9.80 -12.44 -9.02
C LEU A 237 -11.18 -13.07 -9.08
N ARG A 238 -11.33 -14.27 -8.53
CA ARG A 238 -12.65 -14.88 -8.37
C ARG A 238 -13.47 -13.96 -7.45
N GLN A 239 -14.57 -13.44 -7.94
CA GLN A 239 -15.58 -12.88 -7.04
C GLN A 239 -16.05 -14.05 -6.16
N PRO A 240 -15.99 -13.94 -4.82
CA PRO A 240 -16.55 -14.96 -3.95
C PRO A 240 -18.01 -15.14 -4.36
N SER A 241 -18.41 -16.35 -4.73
CA SER A 241 -19.81 -16.61 -4.99
C SER A 241 -20.59 -16.33 -3.70
N ARG A 242 -21.88 -15.95 -3.80
CA ARG A 242 -22.71 -15.76 -2.61
C ARG A 242 -22.65 -16.98 -1.65
N LYS A 243 -22.39 -18.19 -2.15
CA LYS A 243 -22.23 -19.42 -1.38
C LYS A 243 -20.93 -19.46 -0.57
N ASP A 244 -19.84 -18.87 -1.04
CA ASP A 244 -18.56 -18.86 -0.32
C ASP A 244 -18.56 -17.90 0.89
N VAL A 245 -19.44 -16.90 0.89
CA VAL A 245 -19.61 -15.97 2.01
C VAL A 245 -20.31 -16.66 3.20
N TYR A 246 -21.26 -17.55 2.93
CA TYR A 246 -21.98 -18.26 3.99
C TYR A 246 -21.20 -19.44 4.60
N ALA A 247 -20.28 -20.05 3.87
CA ALA A 247 -19.46 -21.16 4.36
C ALA A 247 -18.35 -20.76 5.35
N ARG A 248 -18.08 -19.45 5.51
CA ARG A 248 -17.07 -18.93 6.45
C ARG A 248 -17.66 -18.37 7.75
N ILE A 249 -18.97 -18.46 7.94
CA ILE A 249 -19.70 -17.96 9.14
C ILE A 249 -20.20 -19.12 10.02
N THR A 250 -20.02 -20.35 9.59
CA THR A 250 -20.28 -21.58 10.36
C THR A 250 -18.96 -22.21 10.76
#